data_38001dff42fa3698f2fd1855e3644d56
#
_entry.id   38001dff42fa3698f2fd1855e3644d56
#
_cell.length_a   1.000
_cell.length_b   1.000
_cell.length_c   1.000
_cell.angle_alpha   90.00
_cell.angle_beta   90.00
_cell.angle_gamma   90.00
#
_symmetry.space_group_name_H-M   'P 1'
#
loop_
_entity.id
_entity.type
_entity.pdbx_description
1 polymer ?
#
loop_
_entity_poly.entity_id
_entity_poly.type
_entity_poly.pdbx_seq_one_letter_code
_entity_poly.pdbx_strand_id
1 'polypeptide(L)'
;EDLLEDLNEIVALCIAVAHGAEVPREIQQEVSLQELAKHMKAPFRMDLLVSPMIEGGEWVCPLHCLGCYAAQQPAMRIDRSLSTQEWKQIIDKCREAGIAQLTFTGGEPTQREDLIELIAYAHWHITRLNTNGINLTLDYAKKLFEADLDGIQLTLYSQDGGVHNTLVGREGAWPKTVQSIKNALKAGLSVSVNTPLVRMNSQYSETLKFLPGLGVKYISCSGLIPAGAARD
;
A
#
# COMPACT_ATOMS: atom_id res chain seq x y z
N GLU A 1 -19.69 12.14 25.87
CA GLU A 1 -19.36 11.20 26.99
C GLU A 1 -19.58 9.76 26.52
N ASP A 2 -20.73 9.41 25.96
CA ASP A 2 -21.08 8.06 25.53
C ASP A 2 -20.07 7.43 24.55
N LEU A 3 -19.60 8.19 23.55
CA LEU A 3 -18.65 7.67 22.53
C LEU A 3 -17.29 7.26 23.11
N LEU A 4 -16.82 7.96 24.14
CA LEU A 4 -15.57 7.66 24.84
C LEU A 4 -15.71 6.42 25.75
N GLU A 5 -16.89 6.23 26.36
CA GLU A 5 -17.21 5.05 27.15
C GLU A 5 -17.27 3.82 26.24
N ASP A 6 -18.01 3.88 25.14
CA ASP A 6 -18.09 2.81 24.13
C ASP A 6 -16.71 2.43 23.59
N LEU A 7 -15.86 3.42 23.27
CA LEU A 7 -14.51 3.19 22.78
C LEU A 7 -13.64 2.48 23.85
N ASN A 8 -13.73 2.90 25.10
CA ASN A 8 -12.99 2.28 26.20
C ASN A 8 -13.44 0.82 26.45
N GLU A 9 -14.73 0.55 26.35
CA GLU A 9 -15.26 -0.82 26.47
C GLU A 9 -14.78 -1.70 25.34
N ILE A 10 -14.79 -1.23 24.09
CA ILE A 10 -14.26 -1.97 22.93
C ILE A 10 -12.76 -2.24 23.10
N VAL A 11 -11.97 -1.25 23.50
CA VAL A 11 -10.52 -1.42 23.74
C VAL A 11 -10.26 -2.41 24.87
N ALA A 12 -11.00 -2.33 25.99
CA ALA A 12 -10.85 -3.25 27.11
C ALA A 12 -11.19 -4.68 26.68
N LEU A 13 -12.26 -4.87 25.89
CA LEU A 13 -12.64 -6.16 25.34
C LEU A 13 -11.57 -6.72 24.40
N CYS A 14 -11.05 -5.92 23.47
CA CYS A 14 -9.98 -6.33 22.57
C CYS A 14 -8.74 -6.80 23.35
N ILE A 15 -8.37 -6.07 24.40
CA ILE A 15 -7.26 -6.45 25.28
C ILE A 15 -7.55 -7.78 26.00
N ALA A 16 -8.74 -7.94 26.56
CA ALA A 16 -9.14 -9.15 27.25
C ALA A 16 -9.11 -10.39 26.33
N VAL A 17 -9.64 -10.26 25.11
CA VAL A 17 -9.63 -11.33 24.10
C VAL A 17 -8.20 -11.66 23.66
N ALA A 18 -7.35 -10.66 23.50
CA ALA A 18 -5.93 -10.85 23.19
C ALA A 18 -5.17 -11.62 24.30
N HIS A 19 -5.66 -11.55 25.53
CA HIS A 19 -5.16 -12.32 26.67
C HIS A 19 -5.90 -13.66 26.90
N GLY A 20 -6.75 -14.08 25.95
CA GLY A 20 -7.40 -15.38 25.97
C GLY A 20 -8.80 -15.41 26.63
N ALA A 21 -9.42 -14.27 26.89
CA ALA A 21 -10.81 -14.21 27.31
C ALA A 21 -11.75 -14.59 26.15
N GLU A 22 -12.87 -15.25 26.49
CA GLU A 22 -13.93 -15.51 25.52
C GLU A 22 -14.69 -14.20 25.20
N VAL A 23 -15.09 -14.06 23.93
CA VAL A 23 -15.97 -12.95 23.52
C VAL A 23 -17.35 -13.13 24.15
N PRO A 24 -17.90 -12.12 24.87
CA PRO A 24 -19.24 -12.21 25.45
C PRO A 24 -20.29 -12.57 24.39
N ARG A 25 -21.26 -13.42 24.75
CA ARG A 25 -22.31 -13.87 23.81
C ARG A 25 -23.26 -12.76 23.38
N GLU A 26 -23.35 -11.70 24.17
CA GLU A 26 -24.18 -10.53 23.93
C GLU A 26 -23.60 -9.65 22.80
N ILE A 27 -22.31 -9.82 22.47
CA ILE A 27 -21.67 -9.06 21.40
C ILE A 27 -21.96 -9.78 20.08
N GLN A 28 -22.58 -9.07 19.18
CA GLN A 28 -22.79 -9.54 17.82
C GLN A 28 -21.44 -9.72 17.12
N GLN A 29 -21.04 -10.96 16.85
CA GLN A 29 -19.75 -11.31 16.25
C GLN A 29 -19.76 -11.25 14.72
N GLU A 30 -20.94 -11.27 14.12
CA GLU A 30 -21.13 -11.24 12.67
C GLU A 30 -22.16 -10.17 12.31
N VAL A 31 -21.77 -9.29 11.40
CA VAL A 31 -22.65 -8.29 10.80
C VAL A 31 -22.70 -8.54 9.30
N SER A 32 -23.89 -8.69 8.74
CA SER A 32 -24.02 -8.84 7.30
C SER A 32 -23.60 -7.58 6.56
N LEU A 33 -23.08 -7.74 5.34
CA LEU A 33 -22.76 -6.58 4.48
C LEU A 33 -23.96 -5.67 4.25
N GLN A 34 -25.18 -6.22 4.24
CA GLN A 34 -26.42 -5.46 4.06
C GLN A 34 -26.74 -4.59 5.27
N GLU A 35 -26.45 -5.07 6.48
CA GLU A 35 -26.59 -4.28 7.71
C GLU A 35 -25.52 -3.20 7.79
N LEU A 36 -24.26 -3.57 7.55
CA LEU A 36 -23.12 -2.65 7.55
C LEU A 36 -23.32 -1.53 6.51
N ALA A 37 -23.78 -1.87 5.30
CA ALA A 37 -24.00 -0.92 4.21
C ALA A 37 -24.98 0.21 4.57
N LYS A 38 -25.95 -0.02 5.47
CA LYS A 38 -26.88 1.02 5.94
C LYS A 38 -26.18 2.13 6.73
N HIS A 39 -25.04 1.83 7.34
CA HIS A 39 -24.25 2.74 8.17
C HIS A 39 -23.04 3.31 7.42
N MET A 40 -22.68 2.76 6.27
CA MET A 40 -21.58 3.24 5.46
C MET A 40 -22.04 4.42 4.58
N LYS A 41 -21.45 5.59 4.78
CA LYS A 41 -21.68 6.79 3.94
C LYS A 41 -20.75 6.85 2.73
N ALA A 42 -19.59 6.20 2.80
CA ALA A 42 -18.56 6.17 1.78
C ALA A 42 -17.75 4.86 1.82
N PRO A 43 -16.97 4.54 0.80
CA PRO A 43 -15.98 3.47 0.88
C PRO A 43 -15.00 3.75 2.03
N PHE A 44 -14.61 2.70 2.77
CA PHE A 44 -13.61 2.84 3.83
C PHE A 44 -12.25 3.29 3.29
N ARG A 45 -11.88 2.83 2.09
CA ARG A 45 -10.60 3.10 1.44
C ARG A 45 -10.78 3.59 0.01
N MET A 46 -9.92 4.55 -0.38
CA MET A 46 -9.74 5.01 -1.74
C MET A 46 -8.28 4.84 -2.16
N ASP A 47 -8.07 4.23 -3.32
CA ASP A 47 -6.74 4.14 -3.94
C ASP A 47 -6.58 5.33 -4.91
N LEU A 48 -5.59 6.18 -4.65
CA LEU A 48 -5.24 7.34 -5.46
C LEU A 48 -4.10 6.96 -6.41
N LEU A 49 -4.41 6.84 -7.70
CA LEU A 49 -3.42 6.55 -8.74
C LEU A 49 -2.69 7.84 -9.11
N VAL A 50 -1.81 8.30 -8.22
CA VAL A 50 -1.14 9.61 -8.34
C VAL A 50 -0.05 9.65 -9.41
N SER A 51 0.41 8.48 -9.87
CA SER A 51 1.39 8.34 -10.95
C SER A 51 0.82 7.42 -12.03
N PRO A 52 0.89 7.80 -13.31
CA PRO A 52 0.45 6.95 -14.42
C PRO A 52 1.48 5.87 -14.73
N MET A 53 1.12 4.93 -15.62
CA MET A 53 2.08 4.03 -16.27
C MET A 53 2.67 4.68 -17.52
N ILE A 54 1.85 5.45 -18.25
CA ILE A 54 2.23 6.14 -19.48
C ILE A 54 1.72 7.58 -19.40
N GLU A 55 2.62 8.55 -19.62
CA GLU A 55 2.29 9.97 -19.68
C GLU A 55 2.88 10.56 -20.98
N GLY A 56 2.06 11.29 -21.73
CA GLY A 56 2.49 11.88 -23.00
C GLY A 56 3.02 10.85 -24.02
N GLY A 57 2.61 9.58 -23.90
CA GLY A 57 3.10 8.48 -24.73
C GLY A 57 4.34 7.75 -24.20
N GLU A 58 5.00 8.28 -23.17
CA GLU A 58 6.20 7.71 -22.55
C GLU A 58 5.88 6.82 -21.36
N TRP A 59 6.60 5.70 -21.20
CA TRP A 59 6.50 4.81 -20.05
C TRP A 59 7.19 5.45 -18.83
N VAL A 60 6.46 5.66 -17.74
CA VAL A 60 6.92 6.41 -16.56
C VAL A 60 7.43 5.51 -15.43
N CYS A 61 6.79 4.35 -15.20
CA CYS A 61 7.20 3.46 -14.13
C CYS A 61 8.63 2.92 -14.36
N PRO A 62 9.53 2.90 -13.34
CA PRO A 62 10.90 2.43 -13.52
C PRO A 62 11.01 0.91 -13.72
N LEU A 63 9.91 0.17 -13.61
CA LEU A 63 9.83 -1.29 -13.75
C LEU A 63 8.89 -1.69 -14.89
N HIS A 64 9.12 -2.90 -15.44
CA HIS A 64 8.29 -3.54 -16.46
C HIS A 64 7.80 -4.91 -15.96
N CYS A 65 7.08 -4.92 -14.81
CA CYS A 65 6.65 -6.15 -14.18
C CYS A 65 5.80 -7.02 -15.10
N LEU A 66 6.12 -8.31 -15.22
CA LEU A 66 5.43 -9.26 -16.09
C LEU A 66 3.94 -9.42 -15.72
N GLY A 67 3.60 -9.34 -14.43
CA GLY A 67 2.23 -9.46 -13.93
C GLY A 67 1.61 -8.11 -13.53
N CYS A 68 2.01 -6.97 -14.11
CA CYS A 68 1.50 -5.66 -13.75
C CYS A 68 0.04 -5.46 -14.18
N TYR A 69 -0.88 -5.42 -13.22
CA TYR A 69 -2.30 -5.19 -13.49
C TYR A 69 -2.59 -3.77 -14.04
N ALA A 70 -1.74 -2.79 -13.71
CA ALA A 70 -1.89 -1.41 -14.15
C ALA A 70 -1.38 -1.17 -15.58
N ALA A 71 -0.46 -2.01 -16.08
CA ALA A 71 0.03 -1.93 -17.43
C ALA A 71 -1.12 -2.14 -18.43
N GLN A 72 -1.08 -1.40 -19.54
CA GLN A 72 -2.06 -1.45 -20.64
C GLN A 72 -3.50 -1.02 -20.26
N GLN A 73 -3.77 -0.63 -19.01
CA GLN A 73 -5.08 -0.08 -18.66
C GLN A 73 -5.25 1.34 -19.22
N PRO A 74 -6.40 1.65 -19.87
CA PRO A 74 -6.66 2.99 -20.42
C PRO A 74 -6.53 4.10 -19.36
N ALA A 75 -7.03 3.87 -18.14
CA ALA A 75 -6.96 4.83 -17.04
C ALA A 75 -5.54 5.14 -16.56
N MET A 76 -4.56 4.29 -16.89
CA MET A 76 -3.16 4.47 -16.54
C MET A 76 -2.32 5.11 -17.65
N ARG A 77 -2.98 5.50 -18.75
CA ARG A 77 -2.40 6.19 -19.89
C ARG A 77 -3.03 7.56 -20.01
N ILE A 78 -2.26 8.59 -19.75
CA ILE A 78 -2.74 9.98 -19.70
C ILE A 78 -1.82 10.89 -20.50
N ASP A 79 -2.34 12.03 -20.94
CA ASP A 79 -1.54 13.05 -21.64
C ASP A 79 -0.78 13.93 -20.66
N ARG A 80 -1.39 14.20 -19.48
CA ARG A 80 -0.76 14.99 -18.43
C ARG A 80 -1.24 14.51 -17.04
N SER A 81 -0.32 14.47 -16.08
CA SER A 81 -0.63 14.26 -14.67
C SER A 81 -1.41 15.43 -14.06
N LEU A 82 -2.25 15.13 -13.08
CA LEU A 82 -2.88 16.16 -12.27
C LEU A 82 -1.82 16.92 -11.46
N SER A 83 -2.00 18.22 -11.32
CA SER A 83 -1.17 19.09 -10.49
C SER A 83 -1.37 18.78 -9.00
N THR A 84 -0.46 19.24 -8.15
CA THR A 84 -0.58 19.17 -6.68
C THR A 84 -1.91 19.74 -6.19
N GLN A 85 -2.35 20.88 -6.75
CA GLN A 85 -3.59 21.51 -6.34
C GLN A 85 -4.83 20.69 -6.74
N GLU A 86 -4.84 20.08 -7.91
CA GLU A 86 -5.92 19.21 -8.36
C GLU A 86 -6.01 17.96 -7.45
N TRP A 87 -4.87 17.37 -7.06
CA TRP A 87 -4.84 16.27 -6.10
C TRP A 87 -5.32 16.66 -4.70
N LYS A 88 -4.94 17.84 -4.20
CA LYS A 88 -5.46 18.36 -2.92
C LYS A 88 -6.98 18.51 -2.94
N GLN A 89 -7.57 19.01 -4.04
CA GLN A 89 -9.02 19.06 -4.19
C GLN A 89 -9.68 17.66 -4.17
N ILE A 90 -9.01 16.63 -4.72
CA ILE A 90 -9.50 15.24 -4.64
C ILE A 90 -9.42 14.74 -3.19
N ILE A 91 -8.34 15.01 -2.48
CA ILE A 91 -8.17 14.64 -1.06
C ILE A 91 -9.25 15.32 -0.21
N ASP A 92 -9.54 16.61 -0.44
CA ASP A 92 -10.62 17.33 0.25
C ASP A 92 -12.00 16.68 0.02
N LYS A 93 -12.29 16.28 -1.23
CA LYS A 93 -13.53 15.55 -1.55
C LYS A 93 -13.59 14.18 -0.86
N CYS A 94 -12.47 13.48 -0.74
CA CYS A 94 -12.40 12.23 0.01
C CYS A 94 -12.73 12.46 1.49
N ARG A 95 -12.23 13.54 2.07
CA ARG A 95 -12.53 13.95 3.45
C ARG A 95 -14.01 14.30 3.63
N GLU A 96 -14.56 15.12 2.76
CA GLU A 96 -15.99 15.49 2.77
C GLU A 96 -16.90 14.27 2.64
N ALA A 97 -16.51 13.29 1.83
CA ALA A 97 -17.23 12.04 1.67
C ALA A 97 -17.11 11.09 2.88
N GLY A 98 -16.18 11.35 3.82
CA GLY A 98 -15.97 10.50 5.00
C GLY A 98 -15.12 9.25 4.70
N ILE A 99 -14.26 9.28 3.69
CA ILE A 99 -13.34 8.18 3.38
C ILE A 99 -12.23 8.15 4.43
N ALA A 100 -12.10 7.03 5.16
CA ALA A 100 -11.17 6.93 6.28
C ALA A 100 -9.72 6.73 5.86
N GLN A 101 -9.46 5.97 4.77
CA GLN A 101 -8.12 5.60 4.35
C GLN A 101 -7.85 6.01 2.90
N LEU A 102 -6.69 6.62 2.65
CA LEU A 102 -6.16 6.88 1.32
C LEU A 102 -4.89 6.05 1.06
N THR A 103 -4.84 5.38 -0.09
CA THR A 103 -3.64 4.66 -0.53
C THR A 103 -3.06 5.36 -1.76
N PHE A 104 -1.89 5.94 -1.61
CA PHE A 104 -1.14 6.51 -2.73
C PHE A 104 -0.48 5.39 -3.52
N THR A 105 -0.82 5.30 -4.80
CA THR A 105 -0.38 4.22 -5.69
C THR A 105 -0.34 4.72 -7.14
N GLY A 106 -0.34 3.83 -8.11
CA GLY A 106 -0.32 4.15 -9.54
C GLY A 106 0.65 3.26 -10.29
N GLY A 107 1.42 3.83 -11.19
CA GLY A 107 2.58 3.19 -11.77
C GLY A 107 3.68 3.04 -10.72
N GLU A 108 4.32 4.15 -10.37
CA GLU A 108 5.22 4.25 -9.22
C GLU A 108 5.06 5.64 -8.58
N PRO A 109 4.39 5.74 -7.44
CA PRO A 109 4.09 7.04 -6.83
C PRO A 109 5.32 7.85 -6.41
N THR A 110 6.44 7.20 -6.08
CA THR A 110 7.70 7.89 -5.72
C THR A 110 8.39 8.58 -6.90
N GLN A 111 7.84 8.49 -8.11
CA GLN A 111 8.24 9.30 -9.25
C GLN A 111 7.69 10.73 -9.18
N ARG A 112 6.64 10.97 -8.40
CA ARG A 112 6.10 12.31 -8.21
C ARG A 112 6.96 13.10 -7.23
N GLU A 113 7.36 14.30 -7.64
CA GLU A 113 8.17 15.20 -6.81
C GLU A 113 7.39 15.73 -5.60
N ASP A 114 6.08 15.93 -5.75
CA ASP A 114 5.18 16.46 -4.73
C ASP A 114 4.48 15.39 -3.88
N LEU A 115 4.87 14.09 -3.99
CA LEU A 115 4.22 13.01 -3.24
C LEU A 115 4.21 13.25 -1.73
N ILE A 116 5.35 13.70 -1.17
CA ILE A 116 5.49 13.98 0.26
C ILE A 116 4.53 15.08 0.70
N GLU A 117 4.37 16.13 -0.12
CA GLU A 117 3.43 17.22 0.14
C GLU A 117 1.97 16.72 0.13
N LEU A 118 1.62 15.82 -0.79
CA LEU A 118 0.28 15.23 -0.86
C LEU A 118 -0.01 14.34 0.34
N ILE A 119 0.95 13.54 0.80
CA ILE A 119 0.82 12.71 1.99
C ILE A 119 0.62 13.58 3.23
N ALA A 120 1.46 14.59 3.44
CA ALA A 120 1.32 15.53 4.56
C ALA A 120 -0.02 16.28 4.53
N TYR A 121 -0.53 16.61 3.34
CA TYR A 121 -1.83 17.25 3.18
C TYR A 121 -2.99 16.32 3.58
N ALA A 122 -2.83 15.03 3.41
CA ALA A 122 -3.85 14.02 3.68
C ALA A 122 -3.95 13.59 5.17
N HIS A 123 -3.39 14.36 6.12
CA HIS A 123 -3.28 14.04 7.56
C HIS A 123 -4.61 13.74 8.29
N TRP A 124 -5.76 13.99 7.66
CA TRP A 124 -7.08 13.60 8.18
C TRP A 124 -7.44 12.15 7.92
N HIS A 125 -6.66 11.49 7.08
CA HIS A 125 -6.90 10.12 6.64
C HIS A 125 -5.81 9.20 7.18
N ILE A 126 -6.11 7.93 7.31
CA ILE A 126 -5.08 6.91 7.40
C ILE A 126 -4.38 6.85 6.04
N THR A 127 -3.10 7.18 5.99
CA THR A 127 -2.34 7.26 4.73
C THR A 127 -1.49 6.03 4.51
N ARG A 128 -1.58 5.46 3.32
CA ARG A 128 -0.74 4.34 2.90
C ARG A 128 -0.05 4.65 1.57
N LEU A 129 1.16 4.11 1.42
CA LEU A 129 1.93 4.18 0.18
C LEU A 129 2.21 2.77 -0.33
N ASN A 130 1.80 2.47 -1.57
CA ASN A 130 2.20 1.25 -2.26
C ASN A 130 3.29 1.59 -3.28
N THR A 131 4.47 1.00 -3.14
CA THR A 131 5.64 1.29 -3.99
C THR A 131 6.45 0.05 -4.33
N ASN A 132 7.14 0.09 -5.46
CA ASN A 132 8.14 -0.92 -5.83
C ASN A 132 9.48 -0.74 -5.07
N GLY A 133 9.68 0.39 -4.43
CA GLY A 133 10.83 0.69 -3.59
C GLY A 133 12.11 1.11 -4.32
N ILE A 134 12.14 1.18 -5.65
CA ILE A 134 13.39 1.46 -6.40
C ILE A 134 14.03 2.80 -6.03
N ASN A 135 13.20 3.79 -5.69
CA ASN A 135 13.64 5.16 -5.39
C ASN A 135 13.70 5.49 -3.89
N LEU A 136 13.40 4.54 -3.00
CA LEU A 136 13.25 4.82 -1.58
C LEU A 136 14.62 4.86 -0.86
N THR A 137 15.30 6.00 -0.91
CA THR A 137 16.50 6.27 -0.12
C THR A 137 16.14 6.42 1.36
N LEU A 138 17.15 6.37 2.26
CA LEU A 138 16.92 6.59 3.69
C LEU A 138 16.41 8.02 3.96
N ASP A 139 16.93 9.03 3.27
CA ASP A 139 16.47 10.42 3.40
C ASP A 139 15.02 10.56 2.95
N TYR A 140 14.66 9.95 1.82
CA TYR A 140 13.29 9.96 1.33
C TYR A 140 12.33 9.25 2.30
N ALA A 141 12.74 8.09 2.86
CA ALA A 141 11.96 7.37 3.86
C ALA A 141 11.74 8.18 5.16
N LYS A 142 12.74 8.95 5.59
CA LYS A 142 12.59 9.87 6.73
C LYS A 142 11.60 10.99 6.44
N LYS A 143 11.65 11.60 5.25
CA LYS A 143 10.68 12.62 4.84
C LYS A 143 9.25 12.08 4.78
N LEU A 144 9.06 10.83 4.36
CA LEU A 144 7.75 10.17 4.41
C LEU A 144 7.27 9.96 5.86
N PHE A 145 8.16 9.59 6.77
CA PHE A 145 7.86 9.47 8.19
C PHE A 145 7.49 10.84 8.81
N GLU A 146 8.24 11.89 8.50
CA GLU A 146 8.00 13.27 8.95
C GLU A 146 6.70 13.86 8.36
N ALA A 147 6.22 13.31 7.23
CA ALA A 147 4.95 13.66 6.62
C ALA A 147 3.74 12.85 7.18
N ASP A 148 3.95 12.16 8.30
CA ASP A 148 2.93 11.33 8.98
C ASP A 148 2.35 10.22 8.09
N LEU A 149 3.19 9.56 7.28
CA LEU A 149 2.77 8.37 6.54
C LEU A 149 2.54 7.20 7.50
N ASP A 150 1.29 6.73 7.63
CA ASP A 150 0.91 5.65 8.55
C ASP A 150 1.44 4.28 8.15
N GLY A 151 1.57 4.01 6.86
CA GLY A 151 2.08 2.72 6.42
C GLY A 151 2.60 2.69 4.99
N ILE A 152 3.67 1.90 4.79
CA ILE A 152 4.23 1.66 3.46
C ILE A 152 4.19 0.17 3.12
N GLN A 153 3.72 -0.15 1.93
CA GLN A 153 3.77 -1.49 1.36
C GLN A 153 4.77 -1.53 0.22
N LEU A 154 5.79 -2.38 0.37
CA LEU A 154 6.74 -2.68 -0.70
C LEU A 154 6.41 -4.01 -1.36
N THR A 155 6.71 -4.14 -2.66
CA THR A 155 6.54 -5.39 -3.39
C THR A 155 7.87 -6.11 -3.54
N LEU A 156 7.98 -7.32 -2.97
CA LEU A 156 9.12 -8.20 -3.18
C LEU A 156 8.64 -9.56 -3.69
N TYR A 157 8.99 -9.91 -4.92
CA TYR A 157 8.54 -11.17 -5.54
C TYR A 157 9.27 -12.40 -5.02
N SER A 158 10.53 -12.28 -4.60
CA SER A 158 11.33 -13.41 -4.12
C SER A 158 12.53 -12.95 -3.30
N GLN A 159 13.01 -13.81 -2.40
CA GLN A 159 14.31 -13.69 -1.75
C GLN A 159 15.46 -13.93 -2.76
N ASP A 160 15.17 -14.64 -3.85
CA ASP A 160 16.09 -14.81 -4.97
C ASP A 160 16.09 -13.59 -5.88
N GLY A 161 17.28 -12.97 -6.03
CA GLY A 161 17.44 -11.75 -6.81
C GLY A 161 17.18 -11.94 -8.31
N GLY A 162 17.54 -13.10 -8.85
CA GLY A 162 17.31 -13.42 -10.27
C GLY A 162 15.81 -13.54 -10.56
N VAL A 163 15.09 -14.27 -9.72
CA VAL A 163 13.62 -14.41 -9.83
C VAL A 163 12.93 -13.06 -9.70
N HIS A 164 13.31 -12.26 -8.70
CA HIS A 164 12.75 -10.93 -8.52
C HIS A 164 13.00 -10.03 -9.72
N ASN A 165 14.25 -9.90 -10.17
CA ASN A 165 14.63 -9.06 -11.30
C ASN A 165 13.89 -9.44 -12.59
N THR A 166 13.76 -10.73 -12.85
CA THR A 166 13.00 -11.24 -13.99
C THR A 166 11.54 -10.83 -13.91
N LEU A 167 10.89 -11.02 -12.75
CA LEU A 167 9.46 -10.71 -12.56
C LEU A 167 9.17 -9.20 -12.63
N VAL A 168 10.08 -8.35 -12.18
CA VAL A 168 9.91 -6.89 -12.30
C VAL A 168 10.48 -6.30 -13.60
N GLY A 169 11.08 -7.14 -14.47
CA GLY A 169 11.61 -6.74 -15.77
C GLY A 169 12.79 -5.76 -15.67
N ARG A 170 13.61 -5.85 -14.60
CA ARG A 170 14.75 -4.94 -14.40
C ARG A 170 15.89 -5.60 -13.63
N GLU A 171 17.06 -5.66 -14.25
CA GLU A 171 18.28 -6.07 -13.58
C GLU A 171 18.69 -5.09 -12.46
N GLY A 172 19.20 -5.65 -11.36
CA GLY A 172 19.61 -4.87 -10.18
C GLY A 172 18.45 -4.24 -9.40
N ALA A 173 17.21 -4.63 -9.65
CA ALA A 173 16.06 -4.16 -8.87
C ALA A 173 16.06 -4.77 -7.45
N TRP A 174 16.37 -6.07 -7.32
CA TRP A 174 16.33 -6.77 -6.04
C TRP A 174 17.14 -6.09 -4.93
N PRO A 175 18.44 -5.78 -5.09
CA PRO A 175 19.22 -5.14 -4.03
C PRO A 175 18.66 -3.75 -3.66
N LYS A 176 18.07 -3.02 -4.62
CA LYS A 176 17.44 -1.73 -4.36
C LYS A 176 16.17 -1.90 -3.53
N THR A 177 15.29 -2.82 -3.90
CA THR A 177 14.05 -3.10 -3.16
C THR A 177 14.36 -3.60 -1.74
N VAL A 178 15.32 -4.51 -1.56
CA VAL A 178 15.75 -4.97 -0.24
C VAL A 178 16.36 -3.83 0.59
N GLN A 179 17.18 -2.97 -0.02
CA GLN A 179 17.72 -1.80 0.67
C GLN A 179 16.61 -0.82 1.07
N SER A 180 15.59 -0.66 0.24
CA SER A 180 14.45 0.21 0.51
C SER A 180 13.59 -0.30 1.66
N ILE A 181 13.40 -1.60 1.80
CA ILE A 181 12.77 -2.21 2.99
C ILE A 181 13.55 -1.83 4.25
N LYS A 182 14.87 -1.98 4.23
CA LYS A 182 15.75 -1.60 5.36
C LYS A 182 15.69 -0.10 5.64
N ASN A 183 15.66 0.74 4.62
CA ASN A 183 15.57 2.20 4.76
C ASN A 183 14.24 2.62 5.41
N ALA A 184 13.13 2.04 4.97
CA ALA A 184 11.81 2.31 5.53
C ALA A 184 11.73 1.90 7.02
N LEU A 185 12.21 0.69 7.36
CA LEU A 185 12.27 0.23 8.75
C LEU A 185 13.18 1.13 9.60
N LYS A 186 14.34 1.51 9.09
CA LYS A 186 15.29 2.40 9.78
C LYS A 186 14.74 3.80 9.99
N ALA A 187 13.88 4.29 9.10
CA ALA A 187 13.19 5.57 9.23
C ALA A 187 12.04 5.53 10.25
N GLY A 188 11.63 4.35 10.73
CA GLY A 188 10.53 4.19 11.69
C GLY A 188 9.16 3.99 11.05
N LEU A 189 9.08 3.81 9.73
CA LEU A 189 7.82 3.57 9.03
C LEU A 189 7.22 2.20 9.38
N SER A 190 5.89 2.12 9.41
CA SER A 190 5.16 0.85 9.48
C SER A 190 5.25 0.14 8.12
N VAL A 191 6.10 -0.89 8.04
CA VAL A 191 6.43 -1.57 6.77
C VAL A 191 5.65 -2.87 6.64
N SER A 192 4.96 -3.03 5.51
CA SER A 192 4.45 -4.30 5.03
C SER A 192 5.12 -4.69 3.71
N VAL A 193 5.29 -5.99 3.47
CA VAL A 193 5.80 -6.51 2.20
C VAL A 193 4.76 -7.44 1.61
N ASN A 194 4.36 -7.16 0.36
CA ASN A 194 3.47 -8.01 -0.41
C ASN A 194 4.25 -8.79 -1.48
N THR A 195 3.93 -10.07 -1.63
CA THR A 195 4.47 -10.93 -2.67
C THR A 195 3.32 -11.42 -3.56
N PRO A 196 3.18 -10.89 -4.79
CA PRO A 196 2.27 -11.49 -5.77
C PRO A 196 2.78 -12.87 -6.17
N LEU A 197 1.93 -13.91 -6.03
CA LEU A 197 2.33 -15.29 -6.28
C LEU A 197 2.14 -15.68 -7.75
N VAL A 198 3.19 -16.23 -8.34
CA VAL A 198 3.22 -16.78 -9.69
C VAL A 198 4.00 -18.10 -9.69
N ARG A 199 3.96 -18.86 -10.79
CA ARG A 199 4.71 -20.14 -10.87
C ARG A 199 6.21 -19.95 -10.64
N MET A 200 6.78 -18.85 -11.10
CA MET A 200 8.21 -18.57 -11.04
C MET A 200 8.73 -18.36 -9.60
N ASN A 201 7.87 -17.86 -8.68
CA ASN A 201 8.20 -17.68 -7.26
C ASN A 201 7.45 -18.65 -6.34
N SER A 202 7.11 -19.84 -6.82
CA SER A 202 6.36 -20.86 -6.06
C SER A 202 7.05 -21.30 -4.75
N GLN A 203 8.37 -21.07 -4.61
CA GLN A 203 9.10 -21.28 -3.36
C GLN A 203 8.90 -20.13 -2.37
N TYR A 204 7.67 -19.66 -2.23
CA TYR A 204 7.30 -18.53 -1.37
C TYR A 204 7.69 -18.73 0.11
N SER A 205 7.73 -19.98 0.60
CA SER A 205 8.19 -20.28 1.95
C SER A 205 9.59 -19.75 2.27
N GLU A 206 10.48 -19.68 1.29
CA GLU A 206 11.83 -19.13 1.47
C GLU A 206 11.78 -17.59 1.59
N THR A 207 10.89 -16.93 0.86
CA THR A 207 10.65 -15.49 1.00
C THR A 207 10.08 -15.17 2.40
N LEU A 208 9.15 -16.02 2.91
CA LEU A 208 8.59 -15.89 4.26
C LEU A 208 9.64 -16.04 5.36
N LYS A 209 10.68 -16.86 5.15
CA LYS A 209 11.81 -16.98 6.09
C LYS A 209 12.78 -15.81 5.98
N PHE A 210 12.94 -15.26 4.78
CA PHE A 210 13.88 -14.17 4.51
C PHE A 210 13.42 -12.82 5.10
N LEU A 211 12.15 -12.46 4.95
CA LEU A 211 11.62 -11.16 5.31
C LEU A 211 11.72 -10.82 6.81
N PRO A 212 11.42 -11.74 7.77
CA PRO A 212 11.65 -11.48 9.19
C PRO A 212 13.12 -11.21 9.52
N GLY A 213 14.06 -11.83 8.79
CA GLY A 213 15.50 -11.56 8.92
C GLY A 213 15.89 -10.11 8.56
N LEU A 214 15.05 -9.40 7.79
CA LEU A 214 15.20 -7.97 7.52
C LEU A 214 14.52 -7.09 8.58
N GLY A 215 13.71 -7.65 9.50
CA GLY A 215 12.91 -6.93 10.48
C GLY A 215 11.46 -6.67 10.04
N VAL A 216 11.01 -7.23 8.93
CA VAL A 216 9.62 -7.08 8.45
C VAL A 216 8.68 -7.89 9.33
N LYS A 217 7.64 -7.25 9.87
CA LYS A 217 6.63 -7.87 10.74
C LYS A 217 5.34 -8.20 9.99
N TYR A 218 4.99 -7.43 8.96
CA TYR A 218 3.75 -7.59 8.21
C TYR A 218 4.05 -8.09 6.80
N ILE A 219 3.66 -9.32 6.55
CA ILE A 219 3.91 -10.00 5.28
C ILE A 219 2.56 -10.46 4.72
N SER A 220 2.33 -10.18 3.46
CA SER A 220 1.16 -10.65 2.72
C SER A 220 1.56 -11.31 1.42
N CYS A 221 0.68 -12.14 0.91
CA CYS A 221 0.73 -12.61 -0.46
C CYS A 221 -0.59 -12.33 -1.17
N SER A 222 -0.53 -12.17 -2.46
CA SER A 222 -1.70 -11.98 -3.30
C SER A 222 -1.62 -12.84 -4.55
N GLY A 223 -2.77 -13.23 -5.09
CA GLY A 223 -2.85 -13.73 -6.46
C GLY A 223 -2.64 -12.58 -7.46
N LEU A 224 -2.43 -12.95 -8.72
CA LEU A 224 -2.44 -11.95 -9.79
C LEU A 224 -3.86 -11.46 -10.04
N ILE A 225 -3.99 -10.17 -10.28
CA ILE A 225 -5.21 -9.58 -10.83
C ILE A 225 -5.16 -9.81 -12.34
N PRO A 226 -6.14 -10.54 -12.95
CA PRO A 226 -6.13 -10.87 -14.37
C PRO A 226 -6.49 -9.65 -15.24
N ALA A 227 -5.64 -8.63 -15.18
CA ALA A 227 -5.75 -7.37 -15.91
C ALA A 227 -4.37 -6.87 -16.33
N GLY A 228 -4.31 -5.96 -17.29
CA GLY A 228 -3.06 -5.41 -17.77
C GLY A 228 -2.15 -6.50 -18.36
N ALA A 229 -0.87 -6.48 -17.99
CA ALA A 229 0.12 -7.48 -18.42
C ALA A 229 -0.09 -8.87 -17.81
N ALA A 230 -0.98 -9.03 -16.83
CA ALA A 230 -1.29 -10.32 -16.21
C ALA A 230 -2.46 -11.06 -16.89
N ARG A 231 -2.96 -10.58 -18.06
CA ARG A 231 -4.07 -11.21 -18.80
C ARG A 231 -3.67 -12.46 -19.57
N ASP A 232 -2.42 -12.53 -19.99
CA ASP A 232 -1.83 -13.59 -20.81
C ASP A 232 -0.86 -14.43 -19.96
#